data_1bee45eb544fa2e5dcee9f864459cd35
#
_entry.id   1bee45eb544fa2e5dcee9f864459cd35
#
_cell.length_a   1.000
_cell.length_b   1.000
_cell.length_c   1.000
_cell.angle_alpha   90.00
_cell.angle_beta   90.00
_cell.angle_gamma   90.00
#
_symmetry.space_group_name_H-M   'P 1'
#
loop_
_entity.id
_entity.type
_entity.pdbx_description
1 polymer ?
#
loop_
_entity_poly.entity_id
_entity_poly.type
_entity_poly.pdbx_seq_one_letter_code
_entity_poly.pdbx_strand_id
1 'polypeptide(L)'
;MTEADNPTRTMSNANLRSIFLMVAAMGCFTLVDLLIKIASQTLPVGQVMMTLGAGSTAVFVFLIIARGEAVRIAPLRQPAMLLRNAGDIIAGMTMSLALAYVPISIVGAVIQAVPLMLTAAAALFLGESVGIRRISAILVGFSGVLFIIQPGRSDFDWMVILAVIAAVGLTIRDIGTKLVSKDVSTLLVSFYASIMFTASGGALLTVSGGASIPNAGMVLMFAVMIALGCLGYICVTNAVRQGEMSVVSPFRYTRMLFSVAVGIVILGEEVNNMMMFGCALTIGAGLYIWRRELVLKPKPVTNRGQSQS
;
A
#
# COMPACT_ATOMS: atom_id res chain seq x y z
N MET A 1 3.39 -38.13 -34.66
CA MET A 1 4.47 -37.37 -34.05
C MET A 1 3.81 -36.15 -33.42
N THR A 2 3.58 -36.24 -32.15
CA THR A 2 2.86 -35.27 -31.32
C THR A 2 3.81 -34.17 -30.92
N GLU A 3 3.45 -32.94 -31.25
CA GLU A 3 4.14 -31.71 -30.81
C GLU A 3 4.13 -31.64 -29.28
N ALA A 4 5.29 -31.84 -28.71
CA ALA A 4 5.50 -31.77 -27.26
C ALA A 4 5.20 -30.36 -26.78
N ASP A 5 4.25 -30.30 -25.89
CA ASP A 5 3.77 -29.16 -25.11
C ASP A 5 4.96 -28.41 -24.45
N ASN A 6 5.32 -27.25 -25.01
CA ASN A 6 6.41 -26.44 -24.51
C ASN A 6 5.89 -25.55 -23.37
N PRO A 7 6.31 -25.74 -22.10
CA PRO A 7 5.77 -25.04 -20.94
C PRO A 7 6.37 -23.65 -20.72
N THR A 8 6.92 -23.01 -21.74
CA THR A 8 7.24 -21.57 -21.67
C THR A 8 5.97 -20.78 -21.90
N ARG A 9 5.20 -20.58 -20.84
CA ARG A 9 4.12 -19.61 -20.79
C ARG A 9 4.73 -18.24 -21.08
N THR A 10 4.75 -17.83 -22.34
CA THR A 10 5.08 -16.46 -22.73
C THR A 10 4.19 -15.53 -21.90
N MET A 11 4.81 -14.69 -21.05
CA MET A 11 4.06 -13.74 -20.23
C MET A 11 3.20 -12.90 -21.16
N SER A 12 1.90 -12.88 -20.93
CA SER A 12 0.99 -12.07 -21.72
C SER A 12 1.45 -10.62 -21.67
N ASN A 13 1.43 -9.90 -22.80
CA ASN A 13 1.77 -8.48 -22.88
C ASN A 13 0.99 -7.66 -21.84
N ALA A 14 -0.23 -8.07 -21.48
CA ALA A 14 -1.03 -7.48 -20.42
C ALA A 14 -0.39 -7.65 -19.04
N ASN A 15 0.17 -8.82 -18.73
CA ASN A 15 0.84 -9.06 -17.44
C ASN A 15 2.15 -8.24 -17.34
N LEU A 16 2.93 -8.16 -18.42
CA LEU A 16 4.15 -7.36 -18.46
C LEU A 16 3.88 -5.88 -18.23
N ARG A 17 2.86 -5.34 -18.90
CA ARG A 17 2.40 -3.96 -18.71
C ARG A 17 1.93 -3.72 -17.26
N SER A 18 1.20 -4.65 -16.68
CA SER A 18 0.70 -4.55 -15.32
C SER A 18 1.81 -4.62 -14.27
N ILE A 19 2.86 -5.42 -14.49
CA ILE A 19 4.07 -5.43 -13.67
C ILE A 19 4.75 -4.05 -13.71
N PHE A 20 4.97 -3.49 -14.92
CA PHE A 20 5.57 -2.17 -15.06
C PHE A 20 4.76 -1.10 -14.33
N LEU A 21 3.43 -1.09 -14.49
CA LEU A 21 2.54 -0.15 -13.81
C LEU A 21 2.61 -0.32 -12.27
N MET A 22 2.71 -1.55 -11.77
CA MET A 22 2.86 -1.80 -10.33
C MET A 22 4.19 -1.24 -9.81
N VAL A 23 5.31 -1.52 -10.49
CA VAL A 23 6.63 -1.02 -10.10
C VAL A 23 6.66 0.52 -10.16
N ALA A 24 6.11 1.13 -11.20
CA ALA A 24 5.99 2.58 -11.32
C ALA A 24 5.15 3.19 -10.18
N ALA A 25 4.03 2.54 -9.82
CA ALA A 25 3.22 2.97 -8.68
C ALA A 25 4.00 2.92 -7.36
N MET A 26 4.78 1.85 -7.14
CA MET A 26 5.61 1.72 -5.93
C MET A 26 6.69 2.81 -5.87
N GLY A 27 7.30 3.14 -7.01
CA GLY A 27 8.24 4.27 -7.11
C GLY A 27 7.58 5.62 -6.81
N CYS A 28 6.41 5.90 -7.39
CA CYS A 28 5.65 7.12 -7.10
C CYS A 28 5.33 7.24 -5.61
N PHE A 29 4.84 6.18 -4.98
CA PHE A 29 4.52 6.21 -3.55
C PHE A 29 5.75 6.41 -2.68
N THR A 30 6.89 5.80 -3.02
CA THR A 30 8.15 6.02 -2.29
C THR A 30 8.62 7.47 -2.41
N LEU A 31 8.49 8.10 -3.59
CA LEU A 31 8.80 9.52 -3.75
C LEU A 31 7.85 10.42 -2.97
N VAL A 32 6.57 10.09 -2.90
CA VAL A 32 5.62 10.81 -2.03
C VAL A 32 6.01 10.67 -0.56
N ASP A 33 6.38 9.47 -0.10
CA ASP A 33 6.86 9.22 1.26
C ASP A 33 8.11 10.06 1.60
N LEU A 34 9.07 10.12 0.67
CA LEU A 34 10.26 10.98 0.79
C LEU A 34 9.87 12.47 0.93
N LEU A 35 8.98 12.95 0.06
CA LEU A 35 8.56 14.34 0.09
C LEU A 35 7.76 14.69 1.34
N ILE A 36 6.93 13.77 1.86
CA ILE A 36 6.26 13.91 3.17
C ILE A 36 7.33 14.06 4.25
N LYS A 37 8.36 13.20 4.27
CA LYS A 37 9.44 13.26 5.26
C LYS A 37 10.17 14.61 5.21
N ILE A 38 10.53 15.09 4.01
CA ILE A 38 11.21 16.38 3.84
C ILE A 38 10.30 17.54 4.26
N ALA A 39 9.03 17.56 3.83
CA ALA A 39 8.07 18.61 4.17
C ALA A 39 7.83 18.70 5.68
N SER A 40 7.77 17.54 6.35
CA SER A 40 7.52 17.46 7.80
C SER A 40 8.68 17.95 8.67
N GLN A 41 9.85 18.22 8.07
CA GLN A 41 10.96 18.88 8.78
C GLN A 41 10.73 20.38 9.01
N THR A 42 9.86 20.99 8.20
CA THR A 42 9.64 22.45 8.22
C THR A 42 8.18 22.83 8.44
N LEU A 43 7.25 21.94 8.10
CA LEU A 43 5.82 22.15 8.27
C LEU A 43 5.24 21.12 9.24
N PRO A 44 4.19 21.48 10.01
CA PRO A 44 3.46 20.52 10.82
C PRO A 44 2.93 19.36 9.97
N VAL A 45 3.09 18.12 10.44
CA VAL A 45 2.66 16.91 9.72
C VAL A 45 1.18 16.98 9.31
N GLY A 46 0.33 17.52 10.19
CA GLY A 46 -1.10 17.74 9.91
C GLY A 46 -1.32 18.66 8.70
N GLN A 47 -0.51 19.71 8.55
CA GLN A 47 -0.58 20.61 7.39
C GLN A 47 -0.17 19.90 6.10
N VAL A 48 0.91 19.12 6.14
CA VAL A 48 1.37 18.33 4.98
C VAL A 48 0.26 17.38 4.52
N MET A 49 -0.34 16.64 5.47
CA MET A 49 -1.46 15.73 5.19
C MET A 49 -2.68 16.46 4.61
N MET A 50 -3.09 17.56 5.24
CA MET A 50 -4.26 18.34 4.84
C MET A 50 -4.07 18.90 3.41
N THR A 51 -2.90 19.47 3.11
CA THR A 51 -2.60 20.05 1.80
C THR A 51 -2.57 18.98 0.71
N LEU A 52 -1.87 17.86 0.97
CA LEU A 52 -1.80 16.72 0.04
C LEU A 52 -3.18 16.10 -0.20
N GLY A 53 -3.96 15.92 0.88
CA GLY A 53 -5.31 15.38 0.81
C GLY A 53 -6.26 16.29 0.05
N ALA A 54 -6.27 17.60 0.34
CA ALA A 54 -7.13 18.59 -0.32
C ALA A 54 -6.81 18.69 -1.82
N GLY A 55 -5.52 18.74 -2.18
CA GLY A 55 -5.08 18.73 -3.58
C GLY A 55 -5.49 17.46 -4.32
N SER A 56 -5.29 16.29 -3.70
CA SER A 56 -5.73 15.00 -4.27
C SER A 56 -7.26 14.94 -4.41
N THR A 57 -8.00 15.48 -3.43
CA THR A 57 -9.47 15.59 -3.50
C THR A 57 -9.91 16.41 -4.71
N ALA A 58 -9.28 17.57 -4.93
CA ALA A 58 -9.56 18.41 -6.10
C ALA A 58 -9.30 17.67 -7.42
N VAL A 59 -8.18 16.95 -7.53
CA VAL A 59 -7.86 16.13 -8.71
C VAL A 59 -8.89 15.02 -8.92
N PHE A 60 -9.29 14.29 -7.87
CA PHE A 60 -10.29 13.21 -8.02
C PHE A 60 -11.68 13.75 -8.34
N VAL A 61 -12.09 14.91 -7.77
CA VAL A 61 -13.34 15.60 -8.16
C VAL A 61 -13.32 15.94 -9.65
N PHE A 62 -12.22 16.55 -10.10
CA PHE A 62 -12.06 16.87 -11.52
C PHE A 62 -12.18 15.61 -12.40
N LEU A 63 -11.52 14.52 -12.05
CA LEU A 63 -11.57 13.26 -12.81
C LEU A 63 -12.97 12.62 -12.81
N ILE A 64 -13.70 12.69 -11.69
CA ILE A 64 -15.08 12.20 -11.58
C ILE A 64 -15.98 12.98 -12.52
N ILE A 65 -15.91 14.32 -12.50
CA ILE A 65 -16.70 15.20 -13.38
C ILE A 65 -16.33 14.98 -14.85
N ALA A 66 -15.02 14.90 -15.17
CA ALA A 66 -14.53 14.67 -16.53
C ALA A 66 -14.98 13.32 -17.12
N ARG A 67 -15.31 12.32 -16.27
CA ARG A 67 -15.85 11.03 -16.70
C ARG A 67 -17.39 10.98 -16.69
N GLY A 68 -18.05 12.08 -16.35
CA GLY A 68 -19.52 12.12 -16.24
C GLY A 68 -20.07 11.26 -15.10
N GLU A 69 -19.21 10.89 -14.12
CA GLU A 69 -19.65 10.17 -12.91
C GLU A 69 -20.23 11.18 -11.91
N ALA A 70 -21.22 10.73 -11.11
CA ALA A 70 -21.77 11.55 -10.03
C ALA A 70 -21.09 11.23 -8.69
N VAL A 71 -20.80 12.27 -7.90
CA VAL A 71 -20.41 12.08 -6.50
C VAL A 71 -21.63 11.64 -5.71
N ARG A 72 -21.62 10.39 -5.22
CA ARG A 72 -22.72 9.76 -4.47
C ARG A 72 -22.32 9.65 -3.00
N ILE A 73 -23.17 10.07 -2.08
CA ILE A 73 -22.95 9.95 -0.63
C ILE A 73 -23.36 8.59 -0.08
N ALA A 74 -24.32 7.92 -0.75
CA ALA A 74 -24.87 6.64 -0.31
C ALA A 74 -23.84 5.55 0.00
N PRO A 75 -22.73 5.38 -0.76
CA PRO A 75 -21.69 4.40 -0.44
C PRO A 75 -21.02 4.61 0.90
N LEU A 76 -20.92 5.85 1.41
CA LEU A 76 -20.31 6.14 2.72
C LEU A 76 -21.02 5.46 3.90
N ARG A 77 -22.33 5.13 3.75
CA ARG A 77 -23.11 4.47 4.80
C ARG A 77 -22.92 2.96 4.82
N GLN A 78 -22.23 2.39 3.85
CA GLN A 78 -21.97 0.95 3.81
C GLN A 78 -20.93 0.59 4.91
N PRO A 79 -21.17 -0.45 5.72
CA PRO A 79 -20.22 -0.86 6.77
C PRO A 79 -18.80 -1.13 6.24
N ALA A 80 -18.71 -1.71 5.03
CA ALA A 80 -17.43 -1.96 4.37
C ALA A 80 -16.67 -0.65 4.05
N MET A 81 -17.39 0.41 3.63
CA MET A 81 -16.79 1.71 3.35
C MET A 81 -16.38 2.42 4.65
N LEU A 82 -17.17 2.29 5.71
CA LEU A 82 -16.81 2.83 7.03
C LEU A 82 -15.55 2.15 7.57
N LEU A 83 -15.47 0.82 7.50
CA LEU A 83 -14.28 0.05 7.88
C LEU A 83 -13.05 0.49 7.09
N ARG A 84 -13.21 0.62 5.76
CA ARG A 84 -12.16 1.08 4.87
C ARG A 84 -11.66 2.48 5.25
N ASN A 85 -12.58 3.42 5.45
CA ASN A 85 -12.25 4.80 5.79
C ASN A 85 -11.60 4.92 7.17
N ALA A 86 -12.03 4.13 8.16
CA ALA A 86 -11.36 4.04 9.45
C ALA A 86 -9.91 3.54 9.30
N GLY A 87 -9.69 2.53 8.47
CA GLY A 87 -8.35 2.05 8.13
C GLY A 87 -7.50 3.14 7.44
N ASP A 88 -8.08 3.91 6.51
CA ASP A 88 -7.37 5.03 5.85
C ASP A 88 -6.99 6.16 6.85
N ILE A 89 -7.87 6.49 7.79
CA ILE A 89 -7.58 7.48 8.84
C ILE A 89 -6.41 7.02 9.71
N ILE A 90 -6.50 5.80 10.24
CA ILE A 90 -5.44 5.22 11.09
C ILE A 90 -4.12 5.16 10.29
N ALA A 91 -4.15 4.56 9.10
CA ALA A 91 -2.96 4.43 8.27
C ALA A 91 -2.37 5.78 7.87
N GLY A 92 -3.20 6.71 7.41
CA GLY A 92 -2.76 8.02 6.94
C GLY A 92 -2.08 8.83 8.04
N MET A 93 -2.70 8.92 9.22
CA MET A 93 -2.14 9.65 10.35
C MET A 93 -0.83 9.03 10.84
N THR A 94 -0.84 7.73 11.12
CA THR A 94 0.33 7.07 11.71
C THR A 94 1.46 6.88 10.71
N MET A 95 1.17 6.68 9.42
CA MET A 95 2.17 6.63 8.36
C MET A 95 2.87 7.99 8.18
N SER A 96 2.10 9.08 8.14
CA SER A 96 2.67 10.43 7.97
C SER A 96 3.52 10.82 9.18
N LEU A 97 3.07 10.49 10.40
CA LEU A 97 3.85 10.68 11.61
C LEU A 97 5.10 9.78 11.61
N ALA A 98 4.98 8.50 11.22
CA ALA A 98 6.13 7.62 11.12
C ALA A 98 7.18 8.17 10.15
N LEU A 99 6.78 8.65 8.97
CA LEU A 99 7.69 9.24 7.99
C LEU A 99 8.39 10.51 8.50
N ALA A 100 7.73 11.29 9.38
CA ALA A 100 8.33 12.47 9.97
C ALA A 100 9.47 12.13 10.96
N TYR A 101 9.31 11.06 11.75
CA TYR A 101 10.20 10.76 12.87
C TYR A 101 11.11 9.56 12.65
N VAL A 102 10.68 8.57 11.84
CA VAL A 102 11.39 7.29 11.64
C VAL A 102 12.11 7.29 10.30
N PRO A 103 13.25 6.60 10.15
CA PRO A 103 13.90 6.37 8.87
C PRO A 103 12.95 5.78 7.82
N ILE A 104 12.98 6.31 6.58
CA ILE A 104 12.07 5.87 5.50
C ILE A 104 12.30 4.41 5.13
N SER A 105 13.53 3.93 5.27
CA SER A 105 13.92 2.53 5.06
C SER A 105 13.19 1.60 6.04
N ILE A 106 13.11 1.96 7.33
CA ILE A 106 12.41 1.20 8.37
C ILE A 106 10.90 1.22 8.11
N VAL A 107 10.33 2.40 7.86
CA VAL A 107 8.89 2.55 7.56
C VAL A 107 8.51 1.71 6.35
N GLY A 108 9.27 1.83 5.25
CA GLY A 108 9.04 1.06 4.03
C GLY A 108 9.16 -0.46 4.24
N ALA A 109 10.06 -0.90 5.11
CA ALA A 109 10.24 -2.31 5.43
C ALA A 109 9.10 -2.86 6.31
N VAL A 110 8.67 -2.13 7.34
CA VAL A 110 7.57 -2.53 8.24
C VAL A 110 6.25 -2.63 7.47
N ILE A 111 5.97 -1.72 6.55
CA ILE A 111 4.75 -1.75 5.73
C ILE A 111 4.64 -3.01 4.86
N GLN A 112 5.74 -3.68 4.57
CA GLN A 112 5.72 -4.96 3.84
C GLN A 112 5.15 -6.13 4.66
N ALA A 113 4.87 -5.93 5.95
CA ALA A 113 4.08 -6.87 6.75
C ALA A 113 2.59 -6.89 6.35
N VAL A 114 2.07 -5.86 5.67
CA VAL A 114 0.65 -5.75 5.27
C VAL A 114 0.13 -6.98 4.54
N PRO A 115 0.81 -7.56 3.52
CA PRO A 115 0.32 -8.78 2.88
C PRO A 115 0.25 -9.98 3.82
N LEU A 116 1.18 -10.08 4.78
CA LEU A 116 1.17 -11.13 5.82
C LEU A 116 0.02 -10.94 6.78
N MET A 117 -0.19 -9.69 7.26
CA MET A 117 -1.31 -9.33 8.13
C MET A 117 -2.65 -9.57 7.44
N LEU A 118 -2.76 -9.24 6.14
CA LEU A 118 -3.97 -9.47 5.35
C LEU A 118 -4.29 -10.98 5.24
N THR A 119 -3.25 -11.81 5.04
CA THR A 119 -3.40 -13.27 5.01
C THR A 119 -3.82 -13.82 6.38
N ALA A 120 -3.21 -13.33 7.46
CA ALA A 120 -3.58 -13.70 8.82
C ALA A 120 -5.03 -13.28 9.15
N ALA A 121 -5.41 -12.05 8.77
CA ALA A 121 -6.76 -11.54 8.99
C ALA A 121 -7.81 -12.32 8.19
N ALA A 122 -7.51 -12.74 6.95
CA ALA A 122 -8.39 -13.58 6.15
C ALA A 122 -8.64 -14.94 6.83
N ALA A 123 -7.62 -15.52 7.43
CA ALA A 123 -7.75 -16.75 8.20
C ALA A 123 -8.60 -16.58 9.47
N LEU A 124 -8.39 -15.50 10.22
CA LEU A 124 -9.03 -15.27 11.51
C LEU A 124 -10.47 -14.78 11.39
N PHE A 125 -10.75 -13.89 10.42
CA PHE A 125 -12.03 -13.18 10.33
C PHE A 125 -12.90 -13.61 9.16
N LEU A 126 -12.31 -14.16 8.08
CA LEU A 126 -13.06 -14.59 6.90
C LEU A 126 -13.25 -16.11 6.82
N GLY A 127 -12.78 -16.86 7.84
CA GLY A 127 -12.94 -18.32 7.92
C GLY A 127 -12.18 -19.10 6.84
N GLU A 128 -11.18 -18.47 6.17
CA GLU A 128 -10.36 -19.18 5.21
C GLU A 128 -9.51 -20.25 5.93
N SER A 129 -9.54 -21.49 5.45
CA SER A 129 -8.72 -22.57 5.99
C SER A 129 -7.24 -22.33 5.66
N VAL A 130 -6.47 -21.99 6.68
CA VAL A 130 -5.02 -21.75 6.54
C VAL A 130 -4.27 -22.95 7.09
N GLY A 131 -3.61 -23.70 6.19
CA GLY A 131 -2.79 -24.84 6.58
C GLY A 131 -1.54 -24.42 7.35
N ILE A 132 -1.01 -25.34 8.19
CA ILE A 132 0.13 -25.10 9.09
C ILE A 132 1.35 -24.45 8.40
N ARG A 133 1.64 -24.80 7.14
CA ARG A 133 2.75 -24.22 6.38
C ARG A 133 2.56 -22.73 6.08
N ARG A 134 1.30 -22.25 5.94
CA ARG A 134 0.99 -20.84 5.72
C ARG A 134 1.11 -20.07 7.04
N ILE A 135 0.69 -20.68 8.14
CA ILE A 135 0.86 -20.13 9.50
C ILE A 135 2.35 -19.97 9.82
N SER A 136 3.17 -21.01 9.56
CA SER A 136 4.62 -20.91 9.79
C SER A 136 5.28 -19.83 8.96
N ALA A 137 4.87 -19.65 7.69
CA ALA A 137 5.41 -18.57 6.86
C ALA A 137 5.02 -17.18 7.39
N ILE A 138 3.77 -17.01 7.88
CA ILE A 138 3.34 -15.77 8.52
C ILE A 138 4.21 -15.47 9.76
N LEU A 139 4.45 -16.47 10.63
CA LEU A 139 5.29 -16.31 11.82
C LEU A 139 6.73 -15.94 11.47
N VAL A 140 7.31 -16.60 10.44
CA VAL A 140 8.65 -16.25 9.93
C VAL A 140 8.67 -14.81 9.38
N GLY A 141 7.64 -14.39 8.64
CA GLY A 141 7.57 -13.01 8.15
C GLY A 141 7.45 -11.99 9.28
N PHE A 142 6.67 -12.26 10.33
CA PHE A 142 6.59 -11.38 11.49
C PHE A 142 7.90 -11.36 12.31
N SER A 143 8.62 -12.49 12.43
CA SER A 143 9.96 -12.45 13.03
C SER A 143 10.90 -11.56 12.21
N GLY A 144 10.77 -11.55 10.88
CA GLY A 144 11.46 -10.60 10.01
C GLY A 144 11.18 -9.14 10.38
N VAL A 145 9.92 -8.79 10.65
CA VAL A 145 9.55 -7.44 11.11
C VAL A 145 10.19 -7.11 12.45
N LEU A 146 10.30 -8.04 13.38
CA LEU A 146 11.01 -7.83 14.65
C LEU A 146 12.52 -7.58 14.45
N PHE A 147 13.15 -8.26 13.48
CA PHE A 147 14.54 -7.96 13.10
C PHE A 147 14.72 -6.60 12.45
N ILE A 148 13.69 -6.08 11.75
CA ILE A 148 13.70 -4.72 11.20
C ILE A 148 13.58 -3.69 12.32
N ILE A 149 12.64 -3.88 13.24
CA ILE A 149 12.32 -2.95 14.32
C ILE A 149 13.39 -2.98 15.41
N GLN A 150 13.99 -4.14 15.68
CA GLN A 150 15.04 -4.39 16.70
C GLN A 150 14.64 -3.84 18.10
N PRO A 151 13.50 -4.27 18.67
CA PRO A 151 13.10 -3.80 19.98
C PRO A 151 14.12 -4.25 21.03
N GLY A 152 14.47 -3.34 21.95
CA GLY A 152 15.43 -3.62 23.02
C GLY A 152 16.88 -3.18 22.75
N ARG A 153 17.18 -2.60 21.58
CA ARG A 153 18.46 -1.88 21.40
C ARG A 153 18.47 -0.59 22.23
N SER A 154 19.67 -0.15 22.58
CA SER A 154 19.87 1.11 23.32
C SER A 154 19.41 2.36 22.55
N ASP A 155 19.40 2.27 21.23
CA ASP A 155 18.97 3.32 20.28
C ASP A 155 17.56 3.07 19.70
N PHE A 156 16.75 2.20 20.34
CA PHE A 156 15.40 1.90 19.88
C PHE A 156 14.48 3.13 20.01
N ASP A 157 13.95 3.56 18.86
CA ASP A 157 12.98 4.66 18.83
C ASP A 157 11.55 4.10 18.86
N TRP A 158 10.81 4.45 19.92
CA TRP A 158 9.40 4.08 20.08
C TRP A 158 8.50 4.59 18.97
N MET A 159 8.92 5.62 18.23
CA MET A 159 8.15 6.13 17.08
C MET A 159 7.98 5.10 15.97
N VAL A 160 8.80 4.05 15.91
CA VAL A 160 8.65 2.92 14.99
C VAL A 160 7.29 2.21 15.16
N ILE A 161 6.67 2.26 16.34
CA ILE A 161 5.34 1.71 16.58
C ILE A 161 4.28 2.34 15.67
N LEU A 162 4.48 3.61 15.28
CA LEU A 162 3.60 4.30 14.33
C LEU A 162 3.56 3.59 12.96
N ALA A 163 4.70 3.08 12.49
CA ALA A 163 4.75 2.29 11.25
C ALA A 163 4.00 0.96 11.39
N VAL A 164 4.06 0.33 12.56
CA VAL A 164 3.29 -0.90 12.84
C VAL A 164 1.79 -0.61 12.86
N ILE A 165 1.37 0.46 13.53
CA ILE A 165 -0.04 0.90 13.54
C ILE A 165 -0.51 1.26 12.13
N ALA A 166 0.35 1.91 11.33
CA ALA A 166 0.08 2.19 9.93
C ALA A 166 -0.14 0.90 9.13
N ALA A 167 0.67 -0.14 9.33
CA ALA A 167 0.50 -1.44 8.68
C ALA A 167 -0.82 -2.11 9.07
N VAL A 168 -1.24 -2.01 10.34
CA VAL A 168 -2.57 -2.48 10.80
C VAL A 168 -3.68 -1.68 10.13
N GLY A 169 -3.58 -0.35 10.09
CA GLY A 169 -4.54 0.52 9.41
C GLY A 169 -4.68 0.19 7.92
N LEU A 170 -3.57 0.00 7.22
CA LEU A 170 -3.56 -0.43 5.81
C LEU A 170 -4.22 -1.81 5.63
N THR A 171 -4.03 -2.73 6.57
CA THR A 171 -4.66 -4.04 6.53
C THR A 171 -6.18 -3.93 6.68
N ILE A 172 -6.67 -3.13 7.65
CA ILE A 172 -8.10 -2.84 7.84
C ILE A 172 -8.68 -2.19 6.58
N ARG A 173 -8.00 -1.20 6.01
CA ARG A 173 -8.38 -0.56 4.75
C ARG A 173 -8.51 -1.57 3.60
N ASP A 174 -7.55 -2.46 3.44
CA ASP A 174 -7.53 -3.43 2.34
C ASP A 174 -8.64 -4.48 2.50
N ILE A 175 -8.94 -4.92 3.73
CA ILE A 175 -10.11 -5.75 4.03
C ILE A 175 -11.40 -5.03 3.67
N GLY A 176 -11.57 -3.79 4.16
CA GLY A 176 -12.74 -2.96 3.84
C GLY A 176 -12.91 -2.79 2.33
N THR A 177 -11.82 -2.53 1.60
CA THR A 177 -11.83 -2.38 0.14
C THR A 177 -12.29 -3.65 -0.58
N LYS A 178 -11.93 -4.83 -0.08
CA LYS A 178 -12.41 -6.12 -0.65
C LYS A 178 -13.91 -6.32 -0.46
N LEU A 179 -14.47 -5.77 0.61
CA LEU A 179 -15.89 -5.89 0.97
C LEU A 179 -16.77 -4.81 0.32
N VAL A 180 -16.19 -3.71 -0.18
CA VAL A 180 -16.93 -2.66 -0.89
C VAL A 180 -17.55 -3.21 -2.18
N SER A 181 -18.83 -2.87 -2.44
CA SER A 181 -19.54 -3.27 -3.65
C SER A 181 -18.79 -2.82 -4.91
N LYS A 182 -18.80 -3.69 -5.94
CA LYS A 182 -18.19 -3.41 -7.25
C LYS A 182 -18.86 -2.26 -8.01
N ASP A 183 -20.07 -1.88 -7.61
CA ASP A 183 -20.84 -0.76 -8.20
C ASP A 183 -20.27 0.61 -7.82
N VAL A 184 -19.41 0.65 -6.77
CA VAL A 184 -18.70 1.86 -6.37
C VAL A 184 -17.44 2.00 -7.23
N SER A 185 -17.38 3.10 -8.01
CA SER A 185 -16.22 3.33 -8.88
C SER A 185 -14.94 3.53 -8.07
N THR A 186 -13.81 3.12 -8.66
CA THR A 186 -12.49 3.30 -8.02
C THR A 186 -12.18 4.78 -7.77
N LEU A 187 -12.64 5.68 -8.65
CA LEU A 187 -12.46 7.12 -8.46
C LEU A 187 -13.20 7.64 -7.24
N LEU A 188 -14.44 7.16 -7.02
CA LEU A 188 -15.24 7.55 -5.87
C LEU A 188 -14.62 7.04 -4.56
N VAL A 189 -14.10 5.82 -4.56
CA VAL A 189 -13.36 5.24 -3.42
C VAL A 189 -12.11 6.08 -3.09
N SER A 190 -11.38 6.53 -4.12
CA SER A 190 -10.17 7.37 -3.97
C SER A 190 -10.50 8.77 -3.47
N PHE A 191 -11.59 9.33 -3.97
CA PHE A 191 -12.12 10.60 -3.52
C PHE A 191 -12.44 10.58 -2.03
N TYR A 192 -13.13 9.55 -1.53
CA TYR A 192 -13.40 9.43 -0.09
C TYR A 192 -12.13 9.25 0.72
N ALA A 193 -11.16 8.48 0.24
CA ALA A 193 -9.87 8.34 0.90
C ALA A 193 -9.16 9.69 1.04
N SER A 194 -9.14 10.50 -0.02
CA SER A 194 -8.49 11.81 0.00
C SER A 194 -9.19 12.81 0.94
N ILE A 195 -10.52 12.75 1.03
CA ILE A 195 -11.27 13.54 2.03
C ILE A 195 -10.91 13.11 3.46
N MET A 196 -10.87 11.79 3.73
CA MET A 196 -10.51 11.29 5.06
C MET A 196 -9.08 11.68 5.43
N PHE A 197 -8.15 11.62 4.46
CA PHE A 197 -6.77 12.06 4.67
C PHE A 197 -6.70 13.57 4.94
N THR A 198 -7.47 14.39 4.23
CA THR A 198 -7.59 15.84 4.47
C THR A 198 -8.14 16.12 5.87
N ALA A 199 -9.24 15.47 6.25
CA ALA A 199 -9.88 15.64 7.56
C ALA A 199 -8.94 15.22 8.69
N SER A 200 -8.24 14.10 8.53
CA SER A 200 -7.25 13.61 9.50
C SER A 200 -6.08 14.58 9.65
N GLY A 201 -5.60 15.16 8.55
CA GLY A 201 -4.56 16.17 8.56
C GLY A 201 -5.02 17.45 9.26
N GLY A 202 -6.26 17.92 8.97
CA GLY A 202 -6.87 19.05 9.65
C GLY A 202 -7.02 18.82 11.15
N ALA A 203 -7.51 17.65 11.57
CA ALA A 203 -7.61 17.29 12.98
C ALA A 203 -6.23 17.25 13.67
N LEU A 204 -5.22 16.67 13.01
CA LEU A 204 -3.86 16.67 13.57
C LEU A 204 -3.28 18.08 13.67
N LEU A 205 -3.58 18.97 12.72
CA LEU A 205 -3.11 20.34 12.71
C LEU A 205 -3.67 21.16 13.87
N THR A 206 -4.93 20.93 14.28
CA THR A 206 -5.52 21.62 15.44
C THR A 206 -4.79 21.29 16.75
N VAL A 207 -4.20 20.09 16.85
CA VAL A 207 -3.43 19.65 18.03
C VAL A 207 -1.97 20.09 17.96
N SER A 208 -1.41 20.27 16.74
CA SER A 208 0.02 20.54 16.52
C SER A 208 0.40 22.04 16.60
N GLY A 209 -0.53 22.94 16.92
CA GLY A 209 -0.20 24.34 17.20
C GLY A 209 -0.28 25.32 16.02
N GLY A 210 -0.96 24.97 14.94
CA GLY A 210 -1.29 25.90 13.85
C GLY A 210 -0.51 25.69 12.55
N ALA A 211 -0.96 26.36 11.49
CA ALA A 211 -0.36 26.25 10.15
C ALA A 211 0.77 27.26 9.96
N SER A 212 1.77 26.89 9.20
CA SER A 212 2.85 27.76 8.73
C SER A 212 2.63 28.11 7.26
N ILE A 213 3.03 29.32 6.83
CA ILE A 213 2.91 29.73 5.43
C ILE A 213 3.99 29.02 4.61
N PRO A 214 3.62 28.18 3.62
CA PRO A 214 4.59 27.50 2.78
C PRO A 214 5.27 28.50 1.84
N ASN A 215 6.58 28.36 1.66
CA ASN A 215 7.31 29.13 0.65
C ASN A 215 7.02 28.58 -0.78
N ALA A 216 7.46 29.31 -1.81
CA ALA A 216 7.21 28.93 -3.21
C ALA A 216 7.78 27.53 -3.56
N GLY A 217 8.93 27.16 -3.01
CA GLY A 217 9.51 25.82 -3.20
C GLY A 217 8.64 24.70 -2.62
N MET A 218 8.05 24.94 -1.44
CA MET A 218 7.11 24.00 -0.82
C MET A 218 5.81 23.86 -1.61
N VAL A 219 5.29 24.96 -2.19
CA VAL A 219 4.11 24.89 -3.07
C VAL A 219 4.37 24.00 -4.27
N LEU A 220 5.54 24.17 -4.92
CA LEU A 220 5.97 23.29 -6.01
C LEU A 220 6.11 21.83 -5.56
N MET A 221 6.70 21.61 -4.38
CA MET A 221 6.84 20.27 -3.81
C MET A 221 5.46 19.62 -3.57
N PHE A 222 4.48 20.33 -3.03
CA PHE A 222 3.11 19.84 -2.88
C PHE A 222 2.47 19.50 -4.23
N ALA A 223 2.65 20.34 -5.26
CA ALA A 223 2.14 20.04 -6.60
C ALA A 223 2.73 18.72 -7.14
N VAL A 224 4.04 18.50 -6.95
CA VAL A 224 4.71 17.24 -7.33
C VAL A 224 4.19 16.07 -6.52
N MET A 225 4.01 16.21 -5.21
CA MET A 225 3.46 15.16 -4.33
C MET A 225 2.05 14.75 -4.76
N ILE A 226 1.18 15.71 -5.06
CA ILE A 226 -0.19 15.46 -5.51
C ILE A 226 -0.17 14.73 -6.85
N ALA A 227 0.64 15.19 -7.80
CA ALA A 227 0.78 14.57 -9.12
C ALA A 227 1.28 13.12 -9.02
N LEU A 228 2.36 12.89 -8.25
CA LEU A 228 2.92 11.55 -8.02
C LEU A 228 1.92 10.64 -7.28
N GLY A 229 1.22 11.15 -6.27
CA GLY A 229 0.23 10.38 -5.53
C GLY A 229 -0.93 9.94 -6.42
N CYS A 230 -1.49 10.85 -7.21
CA CYS A 230 -2.56 10.52 -8.16
C CYS A 230 -2.08 9.57 -9.26
N LEU A 231 -0.88 9.79 -9.82
CA LEU A 231 -0.28 8.92 -10.83
C LEU A 231 -0.04 7.51 -10.28
N GLY A 232 0.56 7.41 -9.09
CA GLY A 232 0.79 6.14 -8.40
C GLY A 232 -0.51 5.39 -8.17
N TYR A 233 -1.57 6.09 -7.76
CA TYR A 233 -2.88 5.49 -7.56
C TYR A 233 -3.51 4.98 -8.87
N ILE A 234 -3.43 5.75 -9.95
CA ILE A 234 -3.89 5.33 -11.28
C ILE A 234 -3.11 4.12 -11.76
N CYS A 235 -1.78 4.14 -11.59
CA CYS A 235 -0.91 3.03 -12.00
C CYS A 235 -1.22 1.74 -11.23
N VAL A 236 -1.33 1.79 -9.89
CA VAL A 236 -1.64 0.58 -9.09
C VAL A 236 -3.03 0.03 -9.42
N THR A 237 -4.01 0.89 -9.63
CA THR A 237 -5.36 0.47 -9.99
C THR A 237 -5.40 -0.22 -11.35
N ASN A 238 -4.72 0.34 -12.35
CA ASN A 238 -4.64 -0.26 -13.68
C ASN A 238 -3.84 -1.56 -13.66
N ALA A 239 -2.76 -1.64 -12.88
CA ALA A 239 -1.97 -2.85 -12.71
C ALA A 239 -2.83 -4.01 -12.19
N VAL A 240 -3.65 -3.76 -11.16
CA VAL A 240 -4.53 -4.75 -10.55
C VAL A 240 -5.69 -5.14 -11.45
N ARG A 241 -6.24 -4.21 -12.26
CA ARG A 241 -7.38 -4.48 -13.15
C ARG A 241 -7.00 -5.18 -14.44
N GLN A 242 -5.83 -4.92 -14.99
CA GLN A 242 -5.39 -5.44 -16.30
C GLN A 242 -4.55 -6.71 -16.19
N GLY A 243 -3.84 -6.89 -15.08
CA GLY A 243 -2.97 -8.05 -14.84
C GLY A 243 -3.60 -9.12 -13.98
N GLU A 244 -3.10 -10.33 -14.11
CA GLU A 244 -3.41 -11.40 -13.17
C GLU A 244 -2.84 -11.03 -11.80
N MET A 245 -3.72 -10.92 -10.79
CA MET A 245 -3.34 -10.52 -9.42
C MET A 245 -2.20 -11.40 -8.87
N SER A 246 -2.23 -12.67 -9.21
CA SER A 246 -1.21 -13.67 -8.87
C SER A 246 0.16 -13.40 -9.50
N VAL A 247 0.24 -12.66 -10.59
CA VAL A 247 1.50 -12.29 -11.25
C VAL A 247 1.99 -10.92 -10.75
N VAL A 248 1.07 -10.00 -10.51
CA VAL A 248 1.38 -8.58 -10.23
C VAL A 248 1.66 -8.32 -8.75
N SER A 249 1.00 -9.07 -7.84
CA SER A 249 1.07 -8.84 -6.39
C SER A 249 2.49 -8.84 -5.80
N PRO A 250 3.44 -9.72 -6.21
CA PRO A 250 4.80 -9.72 -5.66
C PRO A 250 5.58 -8.42 -5.93
N PHE A 251 5.23 -7.72 -7.01
CA PHE A 251 5.92 -6.48 -7.36
C PHE A 251 5.59 -5.30 -6.42
N ARG A 252 4.63 -5.46 -5.50
CA ARG A 252 4.43 -4.54 -4.38
C ARG A 252 5.64 -4.47 -3.44
N TYR A 253 6.40 -5.56 -3.32
CA TYR A 253 7.61 -5.59 -2.50
C TYR A 253 8.74 -4.68 -3.04
N THR A 254 8.66 -4.22 -4.31
CA THR A 254 9.60 -3.23 -4.86
C THR A 254 9.57 -1.90 -4.11
N ARG A 255 8.44 -1.54 -3.46
CA ARG A 255 8.38 -0.33 -2.62
C ARG A 255 9.44 -0.32 -1.52
N MET A 256 9.70 -1.48 -0.92
CA MET A 256 10.74 -1.60 0.09
C MET A 256 12.14 -1.35 -0.50
N LEU A 257 12.42 -1.95 -1.68
CA LEU A 257 13.70 -1.72 -2.34
C LEU A 257 13.89 -0.23 -2.65
N PHE A 258 12.86 0.45 -3.13
CA PHE A 258 12.90 1.90 -3.37
C PHE A 258 13.06 2.68 -2.07
N SER A 259 12.35 2.34 -0.98
CA SER A 259 12.45 3.04 0.30
C SER A 259 13.85 2.91 0.91
N VAL A 260 14.44 1.71 0.85
CA VAL A 260 15.83 1.48 1.32
C VAL A 260 16.81 2.26 0.44
N ALA A 261 16.67 2.21 -0.89
CA ALA A 261 17.55 2.94 -1.80
C ALA A 261 17.47 4.45 -1.58
N VAL A 262 16.26 5.00 -1.44
CA VAL A 262 16.02 6.43 -1.16
C VAL A 262 16.58 6.81 0.22
N GLY A 263 16.38 5.97 1.23
CA GLY A 263 16.92 6.18 2.58
C GLY A 263 18.43 6.30 2.55
N ILE A 264 19.13 5.35 1.92
CA ILE A 264 20.60 5.35 1.84
C ILE A 264 21.12 6.50 0.96
N VAL A 265 20.62 6.62 -0.28
CA VAL A 265 21.21 7.48 -1.31
C VAL A 265 20.86 8.96 -1.10
N ILE A 266 19.63 9.25 -0.67
CA ILE A 266 19.13 10.64 -0.57
C ILE A 266 19.21 11.15 0.87
N LEU A 267 18.83 10.31 1.85
CA LEU A 267 18.74 10.72 3.24
C LEU A 267 19.98 10.33 4.08
N GLY A 268 20.92 9.55 3.53
CA GLY A 268 22.12 9.08 4.25
C GLY A 268 21.79 8.14 5.41
N GLU A 269 20.65 7.40 5.35
CA GLU A 269 20.24 6.48 6.40
C GLU A 269 21.19 5.26 6.49
N GLU A 270 21.59 4.89 7.69
CA GLU A 270 22.37 3.69 7.94
C GLU A 270 21.46 2.46 8.05
N VAL A 271 21.68 1.49 7.16
CA VAL A 271 20.94 0.23 7.14
C VAL A 271 21.87 -0.88 7.66
N ASN A 272 21.53 -1.42 8.81
CA ASN A 272 22.33 -2.49 9.43
C ASN A 272 21.98 -3.89 8.88
N ASN A 273 22.90 -4.86 9.07
CA ASN A 273 22.76 -6.23 8.57
C ASN A 273 21.51 -6.95 9.14
N MET A 274 21.13 -6.65 10.39
CA MET A 274 19.92 -7.22 11.02
C MET A 274 18.65 -6.77 10.32
N MET A 275 18.57 -5.48 9.97
CA MET A 275 17.44 -4.95 9.19
C MET A 275 17.40 -5.62 7.80
N MET A 276 18.52 -5.76 7.11
CA MET A 276 18.60 -6.45 5.81
C MET A 276 18.13 -7.90 5.90
N PHE A 277 18.54 -8.61 6.96
CA PHE A 277 18.10 -9.98 7.24
C PHE A 277 16.59 -10.03 7.49
N GLY A 278 16.04 -9.13 8.32
CA GLY A 278 14.60 -9.00 8.55
C GLY A 278 13.81 -8.73 7.26
N CYS A 279 14.34 -7.87 6.40
CA CYS A 279 13.80 -7.59 5.08
C CYS A 279 13.73 -8.84 4.21
N ALA A 280 14.81 -9.61 4.15
CA ALA A 280 14.87 -10.86 3.37
C ALA A 280 13.86 -11.89 3.89
N LEU A 281 13.71 -12.02 5.22
CA LEU A 281 12.71 -12.91 5.84
C LEU A 281 11.28 -12.49 5.49
N THR A 282 10.95 -11.20 5.61
CA THR A 282 9.60 -10.69 5.34
C THR A 282 9.20 -10.87 3.87
N ILE A 283 10.11 -10.52 2.94
CA ILE A 283 9.87 -10.72 1.50
C ILE A 283 9.79 -12.21 1.19
N GLY A 284 10.73 -13.01 1.69
CA GLY A 284 10.77 -14.45 1.45
C GLY A 284 9.51 -15.17 1.92
N ALA A 285 9.02 -14.83 3.11
CA ALA A 285 7.76 -15.34 3.65
C ALA A 285 6.56 -14.95 2.76
N GLY A 286 6.49 -13.68 2.35
CA GLY A 286 5.41 -13.20 1.48
C GLY A 286 5.43 -13.86 0.09
N LEU A 287 6.60 -14.02 -0.52
CA LEU A 287 6.75 -14.72 -1.80
C LEU A 287 6.43 -16.21 -1.69
N TYR A 288 6.78 -16.85 -0.58
CA TYR A 288 6.43 -18.24 -0.32
C TYR A 288 4.90 -18.44 -0.21
N ILE A 289 4.21 -17.57 0.55
CA ILE A 289 2.75 -17.60 0.68
C ILE A 289 2.11 -17.42 -0.69
N TRP A 290 2.55 -16.41 -1.44
CA TRP A 290 2.08 -16.10 -2.78
C TRP A 290 2.24 -17.29 -3.74
N ARG A 291 3.45 -17.89 -3.81
CA ARG A 291 3.71 -19.07 -4.68
C ARG A 291 2.78 -20.23 -4.33
N ARG A 292 2.54 -20.43 -3.04
CA ARG A 292 1.66 -21.49 -2.57
C ARG A 292 0.20 -21.26 -2.94
N GLU A 293 -0.29 -20.04 -2.87
CA GLU A 293 -1.64 -19.69 -3.34
C GLU A 293 -1.84 -19.99 -4.83
N LEU A 294 -0.81 -19.78 -5.64
CA LEU A 294 -0.84 -20.12 -7.07
C LEU A 294 -0.99 -21.61 -7.31
N VAL A 295 -0.26 -22.44 -6.53
CA VAL A 295 -0.27 -23.91 -6.69
C VAL A 295 -1.59 -24.51 -6.21
N LEU A 296 -2.23 -23.91 -5.20
CA LEU A 296 -3.46 -24.43 -4.59
C LEU A 296 -4.75 -23.98 -5.29
N LYS A 297 -4.71 -22.99 -6.19
CA LYS A 297 -5.92 -22.63 -6.97
C LYS A 297 -6.30 -23.82 -7.88
N PRO A 298 -7.55 -24.35 -7.77
CA PRO A 298 -8.02 -25.39 -8.68
C PRO A 298 -7.91 -24.88 -10.12
N LYS A 299 -7.37 -25.70 -11.02
CA LYS A 299 -7.45 -25.41 -12.46
C LYS A 299 -8.93 -25.27 -12.81
N PRO A 300 -9.34 -24.24 -13.58
CA PRO A 300 -10.71 -24.15 -14.06
C PRO A 300 -11.05 -25.47 -14.74
N VAL A 301 -12.11 -26.13 -14.30
CA VAL A 301 -12.66 -27.33 -14.94
C VAL A 301 -13.10 -26.90 -16.31
N THR A 302 -12.30 -27.19 -17.32
CA THR A 302 -12.69 -27.11 -18.73
C THR A 302 -13.82 -28.13 -18.91
N ASN A 303 -15.06 -27.65 -18.98
CA ASN A 303 -16.24 -28.46 -19.28
C ASN A 303 -16.13 -28.95 -20.73
N ARG A 304 -15.31 -30.01 -20.93
CA ARG A 304 -15.33 -30.84 -22.14
C ARG A 304 -16.45 -31.85 -21.98
N GLY A 305 -17.66 -31.43 -22.28
CA GLY A 305 -18.76 -32.40 -22.22
C GLY A 305 -20.13 -31.83 -22.50
N GLN A 306 -20.29 -31.05 -23.58
CA GLN A 306 -21.59 -30.86 -24.23
C GLN A 306 -21.40 -30.56 -25.72
N SER A 307 -21.00 -31.59 -26.46
CA SER A 307 -21.23 -31.64 -27.89
C SER A 307 -21.29 -33.13 -28.33
N GLN A 308 -22.35 -33.81 -27.91
CA GLN A 308 -22.86 -35.01 -28.56
C GLN A 308 -24.28 -35.25 -28.04
N SER A 309 -25.26 -34.64 -28.68
CA SER A 309 -26.60 -35.21 -28.92
C SER A 309 -27.31 -34.33 -29.92
#